data_2ff74eba83321bed506982a03d8efd9d
#
_entry.id   2ff74eba83321bed506982a03d8efd9d
#
_cell.length_a   1.000
_cell.length_b   1.000
_cell.length_c   1.000
_cell.angle_alpha   90.00
_cell.angle_beta   90.00
_cell.angle_gamma   90.00
#
_symmetry.space_group_name_H-M   'P 1'
#
loop_
_entity.id
_entity.type
_entity.pdbx_description
1 polymer ?
#
loop_
_entity_poly.entity_id
_entity_poly.type
_entity_poly.pdbx_seq_one_letter_code
_entity_poly.pdbx_strand_id
1 'polypeptide(L)'
;MKQLVSQSLLGMAGATFLVCLSQPLMALVPNNVGVILNSGSTNTIGYRIYVSPTGEANYVDGNGSGKGKLPEKLTNRFFRDLKAAEPLSDLPVKPKCLKSTSFGTTTTVSLGGQQSTDISCPGNAKARRLDNDAIAIAKALKVTNVPNSKGKPLPPQNF
;
A
#
# COMPACT_ATOMS: atom_id res chain seq x y z
N MET A 1 2.97 51.08 68.17
CA MET A 1 1.87 50.96 67.20
C MET A 1 2.40 50.24 65.96
N LYS A 2 2.14 48.95 65.83
CA LYS A 2 2.60 48.13 64.71
C LYS A 2 1.37 47.73 63.91
N GLN A 3 1.30 48.18 62.65
CA GLN A 3 0.27 47.73 61.70
C GLN A 3 0.74 46.44 61.03
N LEU A 4 -0.08 45.43 61.11
CA LEU A 4 0.06 44.18 60.37
C LEU A 4 -0.68 44.32 59.02
N VAL A 5 0.05 44.22 57.93
CA VAL A 5 -0.49 44.16 56.59
C VAL A 5 -0.70 42.69 56.23
N SER A 6 -1.95 42.29 56.06
CA SER A 6 -2.35 40.98 55.61
C SER A 6 -2.27 40.95 54.06
N GLN A 7 -1.41 40.14 53.51
CA GLN A 7 -1.38 39.86 52.06
C GLN A 7 -2.16 38.59 51.73
N SER A 8 -3.26 38.76 51.01
CA SER A 8 -4.05 37.68 50.46
C SER A 8 -3.42 37.15 49.19
N LEU A 9 -2.88 35.93 49.18
CA LEU A 9 -2.48 35.21 48.00
C LEU A 9 -3.71 34.61 47.29
N LEU A 10 -4.07 35.17 46.12
CA LEU A 10 -4.96 34.53 45.19
C LEU A 10 -4.20 33.46 44.41
N GLY A 11 -4.51 32.19 44.70
CA GLY A 11 -4.00 31.08 43.90
C GLY A 11 -4.79 30.96 42.56
N MET A 12 -4.17 31.23 41.45
CA MET A 12 -4.66 30.89 40.13
C MET A 12 -4.37 29.42 39.83
N ALA A 13 -5.40 28.57 39.94
CA ALA A 13 -5.34 27.19 39.45
C ALA A 13 -5.42 27.18 37.92
N GLY A 14 -4.27 27.07 37.28
CA GLY A 14 -4.18 26.87 35.84
C GLY A 14 -4.55 25.43 35.47
N ALA A 15 -5.72 25.23 34.89
CA ALA A 15 -6.10 23.95 34.32
C ALA A 15 -5.35 23.75 32.98
N THR A 16 -4.28 22.93 33.02
CA THR A 16 -3.55 22.51 31.83
C THR A 16 -4.38 21.46 31.10
N PHE A 17 -5.08 21.84 30.04
CA PHE A 17 -5.74 20.91 29.11
C PHE A 17 -4.65 20.17 28.32
N LEU A 18 -4.36 18.91 28.67
CA LEU A 18 -3.61 17.99 27.81
C LEU A 18 -4.51 17.61 26.64
N VAL A 19 -4.32 18.27 25.50
CA VAL A 19 -4.88 17.82 24.23
C VAL A 19 -4.05 16.64 23.76
N CYS A 20 -4.52 15.41 24.04
CA CYS A 20 -4.00 14.20 23.41
C CYS A 20 -4.33 14.25 21.91
N LEU A 21 -3.39 14.72 21.10
CA LEU A 21 -3.41 14.55 19.64
C LEU A 21 -3.22 13.06 19.36
N SER A 22 -4.33 12.33 19.22
CA SER A 22 -4.32 10.97 18.69
C SER A 22 -3.94 11.05 17.20
N GLN A 23 -2.65 11.01 16.91
CA GLN A 23 -2.16 10.80 15.55
C GLN A 23 -2.58 9.39 15.12
N PRO A 24 -3.20 9.22 13.93
CA PRO A 24 -3.45 7.89 13.42
C PRO A 24 -2.10 7.19 13.27
N LEU A 25 -1.87 6.11 14.01
CA LEU A 25 -0.74 5.23 13.78
C LEU A 25 -0.93 4.68 12.36
N MET A 26 -0.20 5.23 11.39
CA MET A 26 -0.03 4.57 10.11
C MET A 26 0.73 3.28 10.39
N ALA A 27 0.04 2.15 10.32
CA ALA A 27 0.67 0.86 10.49
C ALA A 27 1.73 0.69 9.39
N LEU A 28 3.00 0.68 9.81
CA LEU A 28 4.12 0.49 8.91
C LEU A 28 4.02 -0.93 8.32
N VAL A 29 4.00 -1.03 7.00
CA VAL A 29 4.10 -2.32 6.32
C VAL A 29 5.44 -2.95 6.68
N PRO A 30 5.47 -4.18 7.23
CA PRO A 30 6.73 -4.83 7.56
C PRO A 30 7.65 -4.94 6.34
N ASN A 31 8.95 -4.74 6.53
CA ASN A 31 9.94 -4.72 5.44
C ASN A 31 10.01 -6.03 4.63
N ASN A 32 9.50 -7.13 5.17
CA ASN A 32 9.45 -8.44 4.51
C ASN A 32 8.14 -8.73 3.78
N VAL A 33 7.19 -7.78 3.77
CA VAL A 33 5.92 -7.93 3.05
C VAL A 33 6.06 -7.36 1.64
N GLY A 34 5.78 -8.20 0.65
CA GLY A 34 5.68 -7.77 -0.74
C GLY A 34 4.32 -7.10 -0.99
N VAL A 35 4.31 -5.95 -1.65
CA VAL A 35 3.07 -5.24 -1.96
C VAL A 35 2.90 -5.17 -3.48
N ILE A 36 1.70 -5.47 -3.95
CA ILE A 36 1.28 -5.27 -5.35
C ILE A 36 0.22 -4.18 -5.33
N LEU A 37 0.44 -3.12 -6.10
CA LEU A 37 -0.51 -2.04 -6.27
C LEU A 37 -0.89 -1.91 -7.73
N ASN A 38 -2.16 -2.07 -8.05
CA ASN A 38 -2.74 -1.68 -9.32
C ASN A 38 -3.52 -0.38 -9.12
N SER A 39 -3.19 0.64 -9.89
CA SER A 39 -3.75 1.99 -9.71
C SER A 39 -5.24 2.11 -10.06
N GLY A 40 -5.78 1.14 -10.79
CA GLY A 40 -7.04 1.35 -11.50
C GLY A 40 -6.91 2.36 -12.65
N SER A 41 -8.04 2.83 -13.13
CA SER A 41 -8.16 3.83 -14.19
C SER A 41 -9.41 4.69 -13.94
N THR A 42 -9.74 5.59 -14.87
CA THR A 42 -10.99 6.37 -14.77
C THR A 42 -12.22 5.48 -14.60
N ASN A 43 -12.27 4.34 -15.28
CA ASN A 43 -13.43 3.45 -15.30
C ASN A 43 -13.27 2.18 -14.47
N THR A 44 -12.11 1.98 -13.82
CA THR A 44 -11.87 0.80 -12.99
C THR A 44 -11.25 1.16 -11.66
N ILE A 45 -11.78 0.60 -10.58
CA ILE A 45 -11.14 0.66 -9.27
C ILE A 45 -10.00 -0.35 -9.28
N GLY A 46 -8.79 0.08 -8.91
CA GLY A 46 -7.63 -0.79 -8.79
C GLY A 46 -7.71 -1.72 -7.58
N TYR A 47 -6.56 -2.27 -7.22
CA TYR A 47 -6.45 -3.12 -6.03
C TYR A 47 -5.07 -2.99 -5.38
N ARG A 48 -5.00 -3.40 -4.14
CA ARG A 48 -3.75 -3.53 -3.40
C ARG A 48 -3.71 -4.89 -2.71
N ILE A 49 -2.58 -5.58 -2.83
CA ILE A 49 -2.36 -6.90 -2.23
C ILE A 49 -1.07 -6.84 -1.43
N TYR A 50 -1.11 -7.35 -0.21
CA TYR A 50 0.02 -7.51 0.69
C TYR A 50 0.29 -8.99 0.85
N VAL A 51 1.49 -9.43 0.55
CA VAL A 51 1.90 -10.83 0.59
C VAL A 51 3.03 -11.01 1.60
N SER A 52 2.81 -11.87 2.60
CA SER A 52 3.86 -12.26 3.52
C SER A 52 4.74 -13.38 2.93
N PRO A 53 5.98 -13.59 3.41
CA PRO A 53 6.83 -14.70 2.99
C PRO A 53 6.21 -16.07 3.24
N THR A 54 5.27 -16.17 4.18
CA THR A 54 4.53 -17.41 4.47
C THR A 54 3.39 -17.68 3.48
N GLY A 55 3.12 -16.74 2.56
CA GLY A 55 2.03 -16.80 1.59
C GLY A 55 0.67 -16.32 2.11
N GLU A 56 0.60 -15.86 3.38
CA GLU A 56 -0.59 -15.14 3.84
C GLU A 56 -0.73 -13.84 3.03
N ALA A 57 -1.93 -13.57 2.53
CA ALA A 57 -2.19 -12.37 1.76
C ALA A 57 -3.43 -11.63 2.30
N ASN A 58 -3.28 -10.30 2.43
CA ASN A 58 -4.40 -9.39 2.66
C ASN A 58 -4.57 -8.54 1.41
N TYR A 59 -5.80 -8.25 1.02
CA TYR A 59 -6.04 -7.42 -0.15
C TYR A 59 -7.23 -6.49 0.04
N VAL A 60 -7.26 -5.45 -0.77
CA VAL A 60 -8.43 -4.59 -0.98
C VAL A 60 -8.60 -4.35 -2.47
N ASP A 61 -9.83 -4.42 -2.93
CA ASP A 61 -10.26 -4.06 -4.29
C ASP A 61 -11.57 -3.26 -4.24
N GLY A 62 -12.19 -3.05 -5.39
CA GLY A 62 -13.46 -2.33 -5.47
C GLY A 62 -14.65 -3.01 -4.79
N ASN A 63 -14.54 -4.28 -4.43
CA ASN A 63 -15.56 -5.04 -3.69
C ASN A 63 -15.35 -4.98 -2.18
N GLY A 64 -14.16 -4.55 -1.72
CA GLY A 64 -13.82 -4.46 -0.30
C GLY A 64 -12.49 -5.10 0.03
N SER A 65 -12.31 -5.49 1.29
CA SER A 65 -11.10 -6.16 1.79
C SER A 65 -11.31 -7.65 1.97
N GLY A 66 -10.23 -8.42 1.77
CA GLY A 66 -10.24 -9.86 1.98
C GLY A 66 -8.87 -10.39 2.38
N LYS A 67 -8.85 -11.68 2.70
CA LYS A 67 -7.65 -12.44 3.06
C LYS A 67 -7.61 -13.73 2.26
N GLY A 68 -6.41 -14.25 2.02
CA GLY A 68 -6.22 -15.52 1.35
C GLY A 68 -4.86 -16.11 1.63
N LYS A 69 -4.67 -17.34 1.17
CA LYS A 69 -3.41 -18.07 1.23
C LYS A 69 -2.97 -18.40 -0.18
N LEU A 70 -1.78 -17.97 -0.54
CA LEU A 70 -1.16 -18.30 -1.83
C LEU A 70 -0.51 -19.68 -1.79
N PRO A 71 -0.46 -20.39 -2.93
CA PRO A 71 0.37 -21.57 -3.06
C PRO A 71 1.84 -21.24 -2.78
N GLU A 72 2.52 -22.10 -2.05
CA GLU A 72 3.93 -21.92 -1.67
C GLU A 72 4.84 -21.65 -2.88
N LYS A 73 4.65 -22.43 -3.96
CA LYS A 73 5.42 -22.26 -5.20
C LYS A 73 5.28 -20.86 -5.79
N LEU A 74 4.07 -20.27 -5.75
CA LEU A 74 3.81 -18.92 -6.25
C LEU A 74 4.45 -17.88 -5.33
N THR A 75 4.29 -18.03 -4.02
CA THR A 75 4.89 -17.16 -3.01
C THR A 75 6.42 -17.12 -3.14
N ASN A 76 7.06 -18.29 -3.15
CA ASN A 76 8.51 -18.41 -3.25
C ASN A 76 9.06 -17.82 -4.56
N ARG A 77 8.32 -18.00 -5.67
CA ARG A 77 8.68 -17.40 -6.96
C ARG A 77 8.61 -15.88 -6.90
N PHE A 78 7.53 -15.33 -6.38
CA PHE A 78 7.33 -13.89 -6.27
C PHE A 78 8.45 -13.21 -5.45
N PHE A 79 8.76 -13.72 -4.26
CA PHE A 79 9.83 -13.15 -3.43
C PHE A 79 11.22 -13.32 -4.04
N ARG A 80 11.50 -14.45 -4.68
CA ARG A 80 12.74 -14.62 -5.44
C ARG A 80 12.87 -13.62 -6.58
N ASP A 81 11.78 -13.38 -7.33
CA ASP A 81 11.78 -12.49 -8.48
C ASP A 81 11.82 -11.01 -8.04
N LEU A 82 11.21 -10.64 -6.89
CA LEU A 82 11.41 -9.34 -6.24
C LEU A 82 12.88 -9.10 -5.93
N LYS A 83 13.52 -10.03 -5.22
CA LYS A 83 14.93 -9.92 -4.84
C LYS A 83 15.86 -9.87 -6.06
N ALA A 84 15.61 -10.68 -7.09
CA ALA A 84 16.41 -10.69 -8.31
C ALA A 84 16.25 -9.40 -9.14
N ALA A 85 15.18 -8.63 -8.90
CA ALA A 85 14.89 -7.40 -9.61
C ALA A 85 15.42 -6.13 -8.92
N GLU A 86 15.96 -6.25 -7.69
CA GLU A 86 16.55 -5.10 -6.97
C GLU A 86 17.68 -4.44 -7.76
N PRO A 87 17.83 -3.11 -7.66
CA PRO A 87 16.89 -2.18 -7.03
C PRO A 87 15.61 -2.02 -7.87
N LEU A 88 14.44 -2.10 -7.21
CA LEU A 88 13.15 -2.12 -7.90
C LEU A 88 12.85 -0.82 -8.66
N SER A 89 13.36 0.32 -8.17
CA SER A 89 13.22 1.64 -8.81
C SER A 89 13.82 1.71 -10.20
N ASP A 90 14.82 0.86 -10.49
CA ASP A 90 15.61 0.92 -11.73
C ASP A 90 15.05 0.01 -12.82
N LEU A 91 13.91 -0.64 -12.58
CA LEU A 91 13.27 -1.47 -13.58
C LEU A 91 12.83 -0.61 -14.79
N PRO A 92 13.30 -0.93 -16.01
CA PRO A 92 12.94 -0.13 -17.17
C PRO A 92 11.48 -0.35 -17.59
N VAL A 93 10.82 0.75 -17.94
CA VAL A 93 9.51 0.73 -18.59
C VAL A 93 9.70 0.64 -20.09
N LYS A 94 8.87 -0.15 -20.78
CA LYS A 94 8.91 -0.24 -22.23
C LYS A 94 8.64 1.14 -22.88
N PRO A 95 9.51 1.64 -23.78
CA PRO A 95 9.25 2.88 -24.50
C PRO A 95 7.91 2.80 -25.27
N LYS A 96 7.18 3.90 -25.30
CA LYS A 96 5.89 4.00 -26.00
C LYS A 96 4.83 2.97 -25.54
N CYS A 97 4.84 2.63 -24.25
CA CYS A 97 3.75 1.84 -23.66
C CYS A 97 2.48 2.70 -23.56
N LEU A 98 1.72 2.72 -24.65
CA LEU A 98 0.45 3.46 -24.68
C LEU A 98 -0.63 2.69 -23.92
N LYS A 99 -1.29 3.35 -23.01
CA LYS A 99 -2.43 2.84 -22.26
C LYS A 99 -3.66 3.69 -22.51
N SER A 100 -4.81 3.04 -22.55
CA SER A 100 -6.08 3.75 -22.63
C SER A 100 -6.28 4.59 -21.36
N THR A 101 -6.67 5.86 -21.51
CA THR A 101 -7.02 6.72 -20.38
C THR A 101 -8.19 6.15 -19.56
N SER A 102 -9.12 5.50 -20.22
CA SER A 102 -10.33 4.98 -19.60
C SER A 102 -10.15 3.62 -18.91
N PHE A 103 -9.25 2.76 -19.41
CA PHE A 103 -9.09 1.38 -18.95
C PHE A 103 -7.62 0.99 -18.69
N GLY A 104 -6.67 1.82 -19.06
CA GLY A 104 -5.24 1.57 -18.82
C GLY A 104 -4.93 1.70 -17.32
N THR A 105 -4.31 0.67 -16.73
CA THR A 105 -3.89 0.67 -15.33
C THR A 105 -2.37 0.61 -15.23
N THR A 106 -1.80 1.07 -14.13
CA THR A 106 -0.41 0.86 -13.78
C THR A 106 -0.31 -0.17 -12.66
N THR A 107 0.69 -1.02 -12.74
CA THR A 107 0.96 -1.98 -11.66
C THR A 107 2.39 -1.76 -11.15
N THR A 108 2.52 -1.60 -9.84
CA THR A 108 3.82 -1.51 -9.16
C THR A 108 3.92 -2.61 -8.11
N VAL A 109 5.15 -3.01 -7.80
CA VAL A 109 5.45 -3.89 -6.68
C VAL A 109 6.43 -3.21 -5.73
N SER A 110 6.36 -3.54 -4.44
CA SER A 110 7.32 -3.03 -3.48
C SER A 110 7.73 -4.08 -2.46
N LEU A 111 8.96 -3.93 -1.93
CA LEU A 111 9.52 -4.73 -0.86
C LEU A 111 10.55 -3.89 -0.10
N GLY A 112 10.53 -3.94 1.24
CA GLY A 112 11.52 -3.24 2.06
C GLY A 112 11.58 -1.73 1.83
N GLY A 113 10.46 -1.08 1.54
CA GLY A 113 10.40 0.36 1.25
C GLY A 113 10.80 0.75 -0.18
N GLN A 114 11.34 -0.17 -0.99
CA GLN A 114 11.61 0.07 -2.40
C GLN A 114 10.36 -0.21 -3.23
N GLN A 115 10.06 0.65 -4.20
CA GLN A 115 8.95 0.49 -5.13
C GLN A 115 9.46 0.44 -6.57
N SER A 116 8.88 -0.43 -7.37
CA SER A 116 9.18 -0.53 -8.80
C SER A 116 8.57 0.62 -9.60
N THR A 117 9.09 0.80 -10.80
CA THR A 117 8.37 1.47 -11.89
C THR A 117 7.12 0.66 -12.27
N ASP A 118 6.39 1.11 -13.30
CA ASP A 118 5.23 0.40 -13.83
C ASP A 118 5.62 -0.92 -14.52
N ILE A 119 5.43 -2.04 -13.83
CA ILE A 119 5.75 -3.37 -14.35
C ILE A 119 4.74 -3.88 -15.38
N SER A 120 3.55 -3.30 -15.49
CA SER A 120 2.57 -3.68 -16.53
C SER A 120 2.98 -3.18 -17.93
N CYS A 121 4.06 -2.40 -18.00
CA CYS A 121 4.76 -2.01 -19.20
C CYS A 121 6.23 -2.48 -19.17
N PRO A 122 6.50 -3.79 -19.11
CA PRO A 122 7.81 -4.32 -18.79
C PRO A 122 8.85 -4.01 -19.88
N GLY A 123 9.91 -3.28 -19.50
CA GLY A 123 11.02 -2.97 -20.41
C GLY A 123 12.10 -4.06 -20.49
N ASN A 124 12.05 -5.03 -19.56
CA ASN A 124 13.00 -6.15 -19.54
C ASN A 124 12.36 -7.44 -18.98
N ALA A 125 13.16 -8.52 -18.94
CA ALA A 125 12.70 -9.83 -18.46
C ALA A 125 12.39 -9.85 -16.94
N LYS A 126 13.10 -9.03 -16.12
CA LYS A 126 12.85 -8.94 -14.67
C LYS A 126 11.48 -8.31 -14.39
N ALA A 127 11.19 -7.16 -15.02
CA ALA A 127 9.89 -6.49 -14.91
C ALA A 127 8.76 -7.41 -15.40
N ARG A 128 8.97 -8.14 -16.49
CA ARG A 128 7.97 -9.09 -17.02
C ARG A 128 7.68 -10.25 -16.09
N ARG A 129 8.68 -10.80 -15.39
CA ARG A 129 8.44 -11.85 -14.38
C ARG A 129 7.59 -11.32 -13.23
N LEU A 130 7.90 -10.13 -12.72
CA LEU A 130 7.12 -9.51 -11.66
C LEU A 130 5.68 -9.19 -12.09
N ASP A 131 5.47 -8.74 -13.32
CA ASP A 131 4.13 -8.53 -13.87
C ASP A 131 3.33 -9.83 -13.93
N ASN A 132 3.95 -10.92 -14.44
CA ASN A 132 3.32 -12.24 -14.47
C ASN A 132 3.01 -12.77 -13.06
N ASP A 133 3.87 -12.51 -12.08
CA ASP A 133 3.64 -12.90 -10.69
C ASP A 133 2.49 -12.11 -10.07
N ALA A 134 2.43 -10.79 -10.30
CA ALA A 134 1.35 -9.93 -9.83
C ALA A 134 0.00 -10.39 -10.40
N ILE A 135 -0.08 -10.70 -11.69
CA ILE A 135 -1.27 -11.23 -12.35
C ILE A 135 -1.66 -12.59 -11.76
N ALA A 136 -0.69 -13.50 -11.55
CA ALA A 136 -0.96 -14.82 -10.99
C ALA A 136 -1.46 -14.75 -9.54
N ILE A 137 -0.91 -13.85 -8.73
CA ILE A 137 -1.32 -13.61 -7.34
C ILE A 137 -2.74 -13.03 -7.29
N ALA A 138 -3.03 -12.00 -8.07
CA ALA A 138 -4.37 -11.42 -8.16
C ALA A 138 -5.41 -12.48 -8.57
N LYS A 139 -5.09 -13.31 -9.57
CA LYS A 139 -5.94 -14.42 -10.01
C LYS A 139 -6.16 -15.46 -8.91
N ALA A 140 -5.11 -15.86 -8.19
CA ALA A 140 -5.21 -16.84 -7.10
C ALA A 140 -6.11 -16.36 -5.97
N LEU A 141 -6.09 -15.05 -5.68
CA LEU A 141 -6.92 -14.40 -4.66
C LEU A 141 -8.30 -13.97 -5.18
N LYS A 142 -8.57 -14.14 -6.48
CA LYS A 142 -9.79 -13.66 -7.17
C LYS A 142 -9.98 -12.14 -7.05
N VAL A 143 -8.88 -11.42 -6.94
CA VAL A 143 -8.84 -9.95 -6.92
C VAL A 143 -8.87 -9.44 -8.35
N THR A 144 -9.75 -8.50 -8.64
CA THR A 144 -9.94 -7.95 -9.99
C THR A 144 -10.11 -6.43 -9.96
N ASN A 145 -9.85 -5.80 -11.09
CA ASN A 145 -10.26 -4.42 -11.30
C ASN A 145 -11.78 -4.38 -11.44
N VAL A 146 -12.44 -3.69 -10.52
CA VAL A 146 -13.91 -3.56 -10.53
C VAL A 146 -14.29 -2.30 -11.31
N PRO A 147 -15.38 -2.30 -12.11
CA PRO A 147 -15.87 -1.09 -12.75
C PRO A 147 -16.13 0.04 -11.76
N ASN A 148 -15.59 1.22 -12.04
CA ASN A 148 -15.74 2.39 -11.19
C ASN A 148 -17.01 3.18 -11.56
N SER A 149 -18.17 2.67 -11.21
CA SER A 149 -19.46 3.34 -11.47
C SER A 149 -19.69 4.62 -10.66
N LYS A 150 -18.84 4.91 -9.66
CA LYS A 150 -19.04 6.02 -8.71
C LYS A 150 -17.81 6.91 -8.47
N GLY A 151 -16.73 6.75 -9.22
CA GLY A 151 -15.49 7.54 -9.04
C GLY A 151 -14.84 7.39 -7.66
N LYS A 152 -15.08 6.29 -6.96
CA LYS A 152 -14.54 6.08 -5.61
C LYS A 152 -13.07 5.64 -5.64
N PRO A 153 -12.19 6.28 -4.86
CA PRO A 153 -10.84 5.77 -4.63
C PRO A 153 -10.87 4.46 -3.85
N LEU A 154 -9.77 3.71 -3.90
CA LEU A 154 -9.58 2.55 -3.01
C LEU A 154 -9.74 2.97 -1.54
N PRO A 155 -10.46 2.20 -0.73
CA PRO A 155 -10.57 2.49 0.69
C PRO A 155 -9.19 2.42 1.37
N PRO A 156 -8.94 3.24 2.42
CA PRO A 156 -7.73 3.14 3.21
C PRO A 156 -7.64 1.78 3.88
N GLN A 157 -6.43 1.24 4.01
CA GLN A 157 -6.17 0.01 4.75
C GLN A 157 -5.75 0.34 6.17
N ASN A 158 -6.48 -0.21 7.13
CA ASN A 158 -6.02 -0.31 8.52
C ASN A 158 -5.40 -1.70 8.69
N PHE A 159 -4.12 -1.77 9.01
CA PHE A 159 -3.39 -2.98 9.37
C PHE A 159 -3.52 -3.25 10.85
#